data_562e54614d534e0c096ce798023817de
#
_entry.id   562e54614d534e0c096ce798023817de
#
_cell.length_a   1.000
_cell.length_b   1.000
_cell.length_c   1.000
_cell.angle_alpha   90.00
_cell.angle_beta   90.00
_cell.angle_gamma   90.00
#
_symmetry.space_group_name_H-M   'P 1'
#
loop_
_entity.id
_entity.type
_entity.pdbx_description
1 polymer ?
#
loop_
_entity_poly.entity_id
_entity_poly.type
_entity_poly.pdbx_seq_one_letter_code
_entity_poly.pdbx_strand_id
1 'polypeptide(L)'
;GVFDYSYMLPIPNLTILAPKDGEEITEMLNWSVTQELIISVRFSKGSAIKRPDALLTPFSELKSEVLHQPNDLTALNICIIGVGSMAWPAFEAAQELEKIGLKTAAINLRVVKPLDETTLIPFISQADHIIVAEEGTAIGGVYHHIVSSLSKHAKSTTTWKHIAIPDQFYEHGSISSLRK
;
A
#
# COMPACT_ATOMS: atom_id res chain seq x y z
N GLY A 1 4.11 -5.13 15.82
CA GLY A 1 4.64 -4.08 15.26
C GLY A 1 3.79 -3.08 14.50
N VAL A 2 2.90 -2.33 15.17
CA VAL A 2 2.14 -1.27 14.49
C VAL A 2 2.95 0.03 14.32
N PHE A 3 4.08 0.17 15.00
CA PHE A 3 4.94 1.36 14.99
C PHE A 3 6.15 1.23 14.06
N ASP A 4 6.32 0.07 13.43
CA ASP A 4 7.54 -0.26 12.68
C ASP A 4 7.82 0.69 11.50
N TYR A 5 6.83 1.06 10.71
CA TYR A 5 7.03 2.05 9.65
C TYR A 5 7.50 3.39 10.19
N SER A 6 6.94 3.85 11.31
CA SER A 6 7.26 5.17 11.88
C SER A 6 8.73 5.32 12.31
N TYR A 7 9.37 4.25 12.78
CA TYR A 7 10.78 4.32 13.13
C TYR A 7 11.73 3.84 12.03
N MET A 8 11.26 3.06 11.04
CA MET A 8 12.09 2.63 9.91
C MET A 8 12.20 3.68 8.81
N LEU A 9 11.14 4.43 8.53
CA LEU A 9 11.10 5.42 7.45
C LEU A 9 12.24 6.46 7.54
N PRO A 10 12.61 6.99 8.72
CA PRO A 10 13.71 7.95 8.85
C PRO A 10 15.11 7.36 8.61
N ILE A 11 15.29 6.04 8.63
CA ILE A 11 16.63 5.42 8.52
C ILE A 11 17.18 5.62 7.10
N PRO A 12 18.33 6.30 6.92
CA PRO A 12 18.92 6.49 5.60
C PRO A 12 19.28 5.16 4.92
N ASN A 13 19.15 5.10 3.59
CA ASN A 13 19.53 3.95 2.76
C ASN A 13 18.79 2.63 3.07
N LEU A 14 17.80 2.65 3.95
CA LEU A 14 16.96 1.49 4.20
C LEU A 14 15.88 1.37 3.11
N THR A 15 15.84 0.24 2.43
CA THR A 15 14.73 -0.15 1.55
C THR A 15 13.67 -0.87 2.39
N ILE A 16 12.40 -0.49 2.23
CA ILE A 16 11.29 -1.08 3.00
C ILE A 16 10.30 -1.69 2.02
N LEU A 17 10.11 -3.00 2.13
CA LEU A 17 9.16 -3.78 1.34
C LEU A 17 8.00 -4.23 2.21
N ALA A 18 6.78 -4.21 1.64
CA ALA A 18 5.53 -4.57 2.32
C ALA A 18 4.73 -5.53 1.45
N PRO A 19 4.97 -6.84 1.52
CA PRO A 19 4.26 -7.83 0.74
C PRO A 19 2.77 -7.92 1.13
N LYS A 20 1.91 -8.13 0.12
CA LYS A 20 0.45 -8.28 0.30
C LYS A 20 0.03 -9.66 0.81
N ASP A 21 0.82 -10.69 0.49
CA ASP A 21 0.50 -12.09 0.79
C ASP A 21 1.76 -12.96 0.93
N GLY A 22 1.57 -14.28 1.15
CA GLY A 22 2.67 -15.22 1.38
C GLY A 22 3.52 -15.51 0.14
N GLU A 23 2.96 -15.38 -1.04
CA GLU A 23 3.68 -15.58 -2.29
C GLU A 23 4.61 -14.39 -2.54
N GLU A 24 4.12 -13.19 -2.38
CA GLU A 24 4.92 -11.98 -2.49
C GLU A 24 6.01 -11.88 -1.40
N ILE A 25 5.76 -12.39 -0.18
CA ILE A 25 6.81 -12.55 0.85
C ILE A 25 7.96 -13.39 0.31
N THR A 26 7.66 -14.55 -0.27
CA THR A 26 8.67 -15.47 -0.80
C THR A 26 9.47 -14.83 -1.93
N GLU A 27 8.80 -14.17 -2.86
CA GLU A 27 9.44 -13.46 -3.97
C GLU A 27 10.35 -12.32 -3.48
N MET A 28 9.85 -11.48 -2.57
CA MET A 28 10.63 -10.38 -1.99
C MET A 28 11.85 -10.86 -1.23
N LEU A 29 11.72 -11.95 -0.44
CA LEU A 29 12.87 -12.52 0.27
C LEU A 29 13.91 -13.08 -0.70
N ASN A 30 13.47 -13.84 -1.72
CA ASN A 30 14.37 -14.37 -2.73
C ASN A 30 15.08 -13.26 -3.52
N TRP A 31 14.36 -12.20 -3.88
CA TRP A 31 14.94 -11.04 -4.53
C TRP A 31 15.91 -10.30 -3.59
N SER A 32 15.53 -10.09 -2.34
CA SER A 32 16.33 -9.31 -1.37
C SER A 32 17.72 -9.88 -1.16
N VAL A 33 17.87 -11.22 -1.11
CA VAL A 33 19.18 -11.85 -0.88
C VAL A 33 20.14 -11.74 -2.07
N THR A 34 19.65 -11.31 -3.23
CA THR A 34 20.46 -11.07 -4.43
C THR A 34 20.90 -9.59 -4.58
N GLN A 35 20.46 -8.71 -3.67
CA GLN A 35 20.73 -7.28 -3.77
C GLN A 35 21.84 -6.83 -2.83
N GLU A 36 22.61 -5.82 -3.23
CA GLU A 36 23.55 -5.11 -2.36
C GLU A 36 22.87 -3.90 -1.67
N LEU A 37 21.72 -4.15 -1.02
CA LEU A 37 20.88 -3.14 -0.38
C LEU A 37 20.62 -3.54 1.08
N ILE A 38 20.38 -2.55 1.94
CA ILE A 38 19.84 -2.79 3.28
C ILE A 38 18.33 -2.86 3.15
N ILE A 39 17.75 -4.05 3.33
CA ILE A 39 16.33 -4.29 3.05
C ILE A 39 15.61 -4.76 4.32
N SER A 40 14.46 -4.17 4.59
CA SER A 40 13.48 -4.64 5.56
C SER A 40 12.24 -5.14 4.80
N VAL A 41 11.87 -6.40 5.02
CA VAL A 41 10.61 -6.96 4.52
C VAL A 41 9.62 -7.01 5.69
N ARG A 42 8.64 -6.12 5.68
CA ARG A 42 7.64 -5.97 6.75
C ARG A 42 6.34 -6.65 6.36
N PHE A 43 5.92 -7.66 7.10
CA PHE A 43 4.67 -8.36 6.89
C PHE A 43 3.88 -8.54 8.19
N SER A 44 2.57 -8.72 8.06
CA SER A 44 1.65 -8.90 9.19
C SER A 44 1.84 -10.27 9.84
N LYS A 45 1.61 -10.34 11.16
CA LYS A 45 1.52 -11.61 11.88
C LYS A 45 0.22 -12.31 11.47
N GLY A 46 0.28 -13.61 11.18
CA GLY A 46 -0.89 -14.43 10.89
C GLY A 46 -0.67 -15.39 9.72
N SER A 47 -1.71 -16.12 9.36
CA SER A 47 -1.69 -17.01 8.19
C SER A 47 -1.72 -16.20 6.91
N ALA A 48 -0.85 -16.52 5.97
CA ALA A 48 -0.87 -15.91 4.66
C ALA A 48 -2.19 -16.23 3.92
N ILE A 49 -2.80 -15.22 3.34
CA ILE A 49 -3.96 -15.42 2.47
C ILE A 49 -3.46 -16.02 1.16
N LYS A 50 -3.97 -17.21 0.81
CA LYS A 50 -3.80 -17.76 -0.54
C LYS A 50 -4.99 -17.36 -1.38
N ARG A 51 -4.73 -16.74 -2.53
CA ARG A 51 -5.75 -16.47 -3.54
C ARG A 51 -5.41 -17.28 -4.80
N PRO A 52 -6.22 -18.31 -5.14
CA PRO A 52 -5.97 -19.18 -6.29
C PRO A 52 -5.94 -18.43 -7.63
N ASP A 53 -6.68 -17.32 -7.72
CA ASP A 53 -6.82 -16.48 -8.92
C ASP A 53 -6.04 -15.17 -8.80
N ALA A 54 -5.01 -15.13 -7.95
CA ALA A 54 -4.22 -13.93 -7.75
C ALA A 54 -3.54 -13.50 -9.05
N LEU A 55 -3.76 -12.25 -9.43
CA LEU A 55 -2.94 -11.56 -10.42
C LEU A 55 -1.52 -11.50 -9.87
N LEU A 56 -0.70 -12.49 -10.25
CA LEU A 56 0.67 -12.56 -9.80
C LEU A 56 1.53 -11.77 -10.77
N THR A 57 1.86 -10.56 -10.39
CA THR A 57 2.99 -9.86 -11.01
C THR A 57 4.22 -10.17 -10.15
N PRO A 58 5.15 -11.00 -10.63
CA PRO A 58 6.34 -11.37 -9.86
C PRO A 58 7.09 -10.13 -9.38
N PHE A 59 7.61 -10.20 -8.15
CA PHE A 59 8.44 -9.13 -7.61
C PHE A 59 9.88 -9.28 -8.12
N SER A 60 10.27 -8.41 -9.04
CA SER A 60 11.61 -8.43 -9.66
C SER A 60 12.35 -7.10 -9.57
N GLU A 61 11.66 -6.04 -9.17
CA GLU A 61 12.17 -4.68 -9.10
C GLU A 61 11.42 -3.83 -8.07
N LEU A 62 12.00 -2.69 -7.69
CA LEU A 62 11.42 -1.76 -6.71
C LEU A 62 10.24 -0.96 -7.30
N LYS A 63 9.18 -1.68 -7.69
CA LYS A 63 7.95 -1.10 -8.24
C LYS A 63 6.70 -1.49 -7.46
N SER A 64 5.76 -0.59 -7.40
CA SER A 64 4.39 -0.85 -6.97
C SER A 64 3.64 -1.69 -8.01
N GLU A 65 2.54 -2.31 -7.61
CA GLU A 65 1.72 -3.14 -8.49
C GLU A 65 0.32 -2.53 -8.62
N VAL A 66 -0.15 -2.38 -9.85
CA VAL A 66 -1.53 -1.96 -10.11
C VAL A 66 -2.42 -3.19 -10.08
N LEU A 67 -3.25 -3.33 -9.04
CA LEU A 67 -4.16 -4.45 -8.86
C LEU A 67 -5.46 -4.28 -9.66
N HIS A 68 -5.92 -3.05 -9.78
CA HIS A 68 -7.15 -2.70 -10.49
C HIS A 68 -7.06 -1.27 -11.03
N GLN A 69 -7.56 -1.06 -12.23
CA GLN A 69 -7.71 0.27 -12.81
C GLN A 69 -8.82 0.29 -13.86
N PRO A 70 -9.51 1.42 -14.05
CA PRO A 70 -10.42 1.60 -15.16
C PRO A 70 -9.65 1.66 -16.50
N ASN A 71 -10.35 1.39 -17.62
CA ASN A 71 -9.74 1.48 -18.96
C ASN A 71 -9.22 2.88 -19.29
N ASP A 72 -9.77 3.90 -18.65
CA ASP A 72 -9.41 5.30 -18.84
C ASP A 72 -9.20 5.94 -17.47
N LEU A 73 -7.96 6.44 -17.22
CA LEU A 73 -7.59 7.11 -15.99
C LEU A 73 -8.09 8.57 -15.94
N THR A 74 -8.52 9.14 -17.06
CA THR A 74 -9.09 10.49 -17.03
C THR A 74 -10.35 10.52 -16.18
N ALA A 75 -10.48 11.54 -15.31
CA ALA A 75 -11.56 11.63 -14.33
C ALA A 75 -11.63 10.41 -13.37
N LEU A 76 -10.49 9.97 -12.87
CA LEU A 76 -10.42 8.94 -11.83
C LEU A 76 -11.06 9.49 -10.54
N ASN A 77 -12.12 8.81 -10.07
CA ASN A 77 -12.80 9.25 -8.85
C ASN A 77 -11.97 8.91 -7.62
N ILE A 78 -11.49 7.67 -7.52
CA ILE A 78 -10.82 7.19 -6.31
C ILE A 78 -9.55 6.39 -6.67
N CYS A 79 -8.46 6.70 -5.99
CA CYS A 79 -7.26 5.86 -5.97
C CYS A 79 -7.07 5.30 -4.56
N ILE A 80 -7.08 3.98 -4.42
CA ILE A 80 -6.85 3.29 -3.15
C ILE A 80 -5.44 2.69 -3.16
N ILE A 81 -4.59 3.15 -2.26
CA ILE A 81 -3.23 2.65 -2.08
C ILE A 81 -3.22 1.76 -0.84
N GLY A 82 -3.13 0.46 -1.04
CA GLY A 82 -3.03 -0.54 0.04
C GLY A 82 -1.58 -0.87 0.34
N VAL A 83 -1.20 -0.85 1.62
CA VAL A 83 0.15 -1.16 2.09
C VAL A 83 0.17 -2.56 2.69
N GLY A 84 0.97 -3.45 2.13
CA GLY A 84 1.07 -4.83 2.59
C GLY A 84 -0.28 -5.55 2.58
N SER A 85 -0.68 -6.17 3.69
CA SER A 85 -1.94 -6.90 3.82
C SER A 85 -3.20 -6.09 3.50
N MET A 86 -3.12 -4.76 3.42
CA MET A 86 -4.23 -3.89 3.02
C MET A 86 -4.40 -3.77 1.50
N ALA A 87 -3.50 -4.35 0.71
CA ALA A 87 -3.59 -4.34 -0.75
C ALA A 87 -4.82 -5.12 -1.27
N TRP A 88 -5.11 -6.29 -0.70
CA TRP A 88 -6.29 -7.06 -1.07
C TRP A 88 -7.61 -6.40 -0.68
N PRO A 89 -7.80 -5.88 0.55
CA PRO A 89 -8.96 -5.05 0.88
C PRO A 89 -9.13 -3.84 -0.05
N ALA A 90 -8.03 -3.19 -0.46
CA ALA A 90 -8.08 -2.09 -1.42
C ALA A 90 -8.59 -2.55 -2.80
N PHE A 91 -8.12 -3.69 -3.28
CA PHE A 91 -8.58 -4.31 -4.53
C PHE A 91 -10.08 -4.64 -4.50
N GLU A 92 -10.54 -5.30 -3.43
CA GLU A 92 -11.96 -5.65 -3.26
C GLU A 92 -12.84 -4.39 -3.22
N ALA A 93 -12.41 -3.38 -2.46
CA ALA A 93 -13.14 -2.11 -2.38
C ALA A 93 -13.23 -1.41 -3.75
N ALA A 94 -12.14 -1.43 -4.53
CA ALA A 94 -12.16 -0.83 -5.87
C ALA A 94 -13.17 -1.52 -6.80
N GLN A 95 -13.24 -2.85 -6.76
CA GLN A 95 -14.22 -3.61 -7.55
C GLN A 95 -15.67 -3.31 -7.13
N GLU A 96 -15.95 -3.18 -5.84
CA GLU A 96 -17.29 -2.84 -5.35
C GLU A 96 -17.69 -1.41 -5.74
N LEU A 97 -16.76 -0.46 -5.65
CA LEU A 97 -17.00 0.93 -6.05
C LEU A 97 -17.27 1.06 -7.55
N GLU A 98 -16.57 0.26 -8.37
CA GLU A 98 -16.80 0.25 -9.83
C GLU A 98 -18.20 -0.24 -10.20
N LYS A 99 -18.77 -1.21 -9.46
CA LYS A 99 -20.16 -1.70 -9.67
C LYS A 99 -21.21 -0.60 -9.49
N ILE A 100 -20.93 0.41 -8.71
CA ILE A 100 -21.80 1.57 -8.50
C ILE A 100 -21.43 2.79 -9.36
N GLY A 101 -20.55 2.58 -10.36
CA GLY A 101 -20.22 3.57 -11.38
C GLY A 101 -19.09 4.53 -11.04
N LEU A 102 -18.33 4.27 -9.97
CA LEU A 102 -17.15 5.07 -9.60
C LEU A 102 -15.89 4.50 -10.28
N LYS A 103 -15.21 5.31 -11.08
CA LYS A 103 -13.90 4.96 -11.64
C LYS A 103 -12.88 4.86 -10.52
N THR A 104 -12.45 3.66 -10.20
CA THR A 104 -11.58 3.41 -9.05
C THR A 104 -10.33 2.65 -9.45
N ALA A 105 -9.18 3.02 -8.90
CA ALA A 105 -7.93 2.29 -9.01
C ALA A 105 -7.52 1.72 -7.64
N ALA A 106 -6.90 0.55 -7.65
CA ALA A 106 -6.27 -0.05 -6.47
C ALA A 106 -4.81 -0.37 -6.75
N ILE A 107 -3.92 0.09 -5.87
CA ILE A 107 -2.47 -0.08 -5.98
C ILE A 107 -1.97 -0.82 -4.75
N ASN A 108 -1.21 -1.88 -4.96
CA ASN A 108 -0.39 -2.52 -3.95
C ASN A 108 0.92 -1.72 -3.80
N LEU A 109 1.05 -0.97 -2.72
CA LEU A 109 2.28 -0.29 -2.35
C LEU A 109 3.24 -1.29 -1.72
N ARG A 110 3.76 -2.18 -2.50
CA ARG A 110 4.69 -3.22 -2.05
C ARG A 110 6.12 -2.71 -1.81
N VAL A 111 6.44 -1.51 -2.32
CA VAL A 111 7.69 -0.79 -2.06
C VAL A 111 7.36 0.50 -1.32
N VAL A 112 7.58 0.49 -0.01
CA VAL A 112 7.28 1.63 0.86
C VAL A 112 8.39 2.69 0.77
N LYS A 113 9.64 2.23 0.63
CA LYS A 113 10.81 3.10 0.48
C LYS A 113 11.89 2.40 -0.36
N PRO A 114 12.38 3.03 -1.44
CA PRO A 114 11.92 4.31 -1.99
C PRO A 114 10.48 4.20 -2.55
N LEU A 115 9.76 5.32 -2.67
CA LEU A 115 8.46 5.32 -3.36
C LEU A 115 8.67 5.15 -4.87
N ASP A 116 7.85 4.31 -5.48
CA ASP A 116 7.78 4.18 -6.93
C ASP A 116 6.92 5.31 -7.52
N GLU A 117 7.55 6.47 -7.71
CA GLU A 117 6.90 7.65 -8.27
C GLU A 117 6.36 7.40 -9.68
N THR A 118 7.03 6.55 -10.46
CA THR A 118 6.66 6.25 -11.84
C THR A 118 5.29 5.60 -11.93
N THR A 119 5.02 4.63 -11.04
CA THR A 119 3.70 3.99 -10.97
C THR A 119 2.67 4.87 -10.26
N LEU A 120 3.03 5.60 -9.21
CA LEU A 120 2.07 6.29 -8.35
C LEU A 120 1.56 7.62 -8.93
N ILE A 121 2.45 8.42 -9.53
CA ILE A 121 2.10 9.77 -10.02
C ILE A 121 0.94 9.79 -11.03
N PRO A 122 0.86 8.90 -12.03
CA PRO A 122 -0.25 8.88 -12.96
C PRO A 122 -1.63 8.78 -12.29
N PHE A 123 -1.76 7.97 -11.25
CA PHE A 123 -3.02 7.81 -10.49
C PHE A 123 -3.28 8.99 -9.57
N ILE A 124 -2.26 9.44 -8.84
CA ILE A 124 -2.36 10.57 -7.91
C ILE A 124 -2.78 11.85 -8.62
N SER A 125 -2.24 12.09 -9.83
CA SER A 125 -2.54 13.30 -10.61
C SER A 125 -3.97 13.33 -11.17
N GLN A 126 -4.62 12.19 -11.30
CA GLN A 126 -5.95 12.07 -11.89
C GLN A 126 -7.07 11.86 -10.86
N ALA A 127 -6.76 11.40 -9.66
CA ALA A 127 -7.75 11.07 -8.65
C ALA A 127 -8.37 12.30 -8.00
N ASP A 128 -9.71 12.25 -7.79
CA ASP A 128 -10.42 13.23 -6.98
C ASP A 128 -10.26 12.92 -5.48
N HIS A 129 -10.18 11.62 -5.15
CA HIS A 129 -10.00 11.14 -3.78
C HIS A 129 -8.86 10.12 -3.74
N ILE A 130 -7.95 10.25 -2.78
CA ILE A 130 -6.89 9.30 -2.54
C ILE A 130 -7.05 8.71 -1.13
N ILE A 131 -7.10 7.38 -1.06
CA ILE A 131 -7.20 6.64 0.20
C ILE A 131 -5.92 5.84 0.37
N VAL A 132 -5.23 6.01 1.50
CA VAL A 132 -4.09 5.16 1.88
C VAL A 132 -4.52 4.29 3.06
N ALA A 133 -4.43 2.98 2.89
CA ALA A 133 -4.78 1.99 3.90
C ALA A 133 -3.54 1.21 4.35
N GLU A 134 -3.25 1.23 5.65
CA GLU A 134 -2.10 0.55 6.25
C GLU A 134 -2.41 -0.06 7.61
N GLU A 135 -1.69 -1.12 7.98
CA GLU A 135 -1.68 -1.67 9.36
C GLU A 135 -0.58 -1.02 10.23
N GLY A 136 -0.28 0.23 9.97
CA GLY A 136 0.61 1.08 10.76
C GLY A 136 -0.18 2.06 11.63
N THR A 137 0.53 2.73 12.54
CA THR A 137 -0.06 3.83 13.31
C THR A 137 -0.40 5.02 12.43
N ALA A 138 -1.46 5.74 12.80
CA ALA A 138 -1.88 6.94 12.09
C ALA A 138 -0.82 8.05 12.14
N ILE A 139 0.03 8.08 13.17
CA ILE A 139 1.09 9.08 13.32
C ILE A 139 2.40 8.56 12.76
N GLY A 140 2.97 9.27 11.79
CA GLY A 140 4.28 8.94 11.19
C GLY A 140 4.28 7.66 10.34
N GLY A 141 3.11 7.16 9.94
CA GLY A 141 2.96 6.00 9.06
C GLY A 141 3.27 6.30 7.59
N VAL A 142 3.01 5.31 6.75
CA VAL A 142 3.29 5.36 5.30
C VAL A 142 2.49 6.45 4.59
N TYR A 143 1.27 6.72 5.04
CA TYR A 143 0.47 7.85 4.54
C TYR A 143 1.22 9.17 4.54
N HIS A 144 1.87 9.51 5.66
CA HIS A 144 2.61 10.76 5.77
C HIS A 144 3.81 10.82 4.82
N HIS A 145 4.46 9.68 4.61
CA HIS A 145 5.55 9.54 3.65
C HIS A 145 5.07 9.79 2.21
N ILE A 146 3.93 9.19 1.82
CA ILE A 146 3.33 9.41 0.50
C ILE A 146 2.91 10.86 0.32
N VAL A 147 2.16 11.43 1.27
CA VAL A 147 1.66 12.81 1.17
C VAL A 147 2.81 13.81 1.08
N SER A 148 3.83 13.69 1.94
CA SER A 148 4.98 14.60 1.92
C SER A 148 5.76 14.57 0.61
N SER A 149 5.84 13.40 -0.02
CA SER A 149 6.61 13.21 -1.26
C SER A 149 5.79 13.54 -2.52
N LEU A 150 4.51 13.15 -2.57
CA LEU A 150 3.74 13.08 -3.81
C LEU A 150 2.53 14.02 -3.88
N SER A 151 2.12 14.69 -2.79
CA SER A 151 0.94 15.58 -2.81
C SER A 151 1.06 16.74 -3.81
N LYS A 152 2.26 17.17 -4.12
CA LYS A 152 2.53 18.20 -5.14
C LYS A 152 2.07 17.80 -6.56
N HIS A 153 1.87 16.51 -6.81
CA HIS A 153 1.40 15.99 -8.10
C HIS A 153 -0.12 15.83 -8.15
N ALA A 154 -0.81 15.91 -7.02
CA ALA A 154 -2.26 15.82 -6.96
C ALA A 154 -2.92 17.13 -7.42
N LYS A 155 -4.20 17.04 -7.85
CA LYS A 155 -5.01 18.25 -8.12
C LYS A 155 -5.18 19.04 -6.81
N SER A 156 -5.33 20.34 -6.91
CA SER A 156 -5.59 21.19 -5.73
C SER A 156 -6.91 20.86 -5.00
N THR A 157 -7.83 20.19 -5.71
CA THR A 157 -9.10 19.72 -5.17
C THR A 157 -9.08 18.30 -4.64
N THR A 158 -7.98 17.56 -4.83
CA THR A 158 -7.87 16.18 -4.38
C THR A 158 -7.95 16.08 -2.85
N THR A 159 -8.80 15.20 -2.36
CA THR A 159 -8.87 14.90 -0.93
C THR A 159 -8.08 13.65 -0.59
N TRP A 160 -7.47 13.65 0.59
CA TRP A 160 -6.66 12.55 1.10
C TRP A 160 -7.32 11.94 2.33
N LYS A 161 -7.45 10.63 2.37
CA LYS A 161 -7.98 9.87 3.50
C LYS A 161 -6.97 8.85 3.96
N HIS A 162 -6.75 8.78 5.26
CA HIS A 162 -5.90 7.78 5.90
C HIS A 162 -6.75 6.75 6.63
N ILE A 163 -6.56 5.48 6.33
CA ILE A 163 -7.11 4.34 7.06
C ILE A 163 -5.93 3.65 7.74
N ALA A 164 -5.83 3.81 9.05
CA ALA A 164 -4.71 3.34 9.86
C ALA A 164 -5.15 3.11 11.31
N ILE A 165 -4.25 2.57 12.11
CA ILE A 165 -4.47 2.34 13.53
C ILE A 165 -4.45 3.70 14.26
N PRO A 166 -5.54 4.10 14.95
CA PRO A 166 -5.60 5.34 15.71
C PRO A 166 -4.49 5.44 16.78
N ASP A 167 -4.20 6.67 17.21
CA ASP A 167 -3.20 6.96 18.24
C ASP A 167 -3.71 6.52 19.63
N GLN A 168 -3.64 5.21 19.86
CA GLN A 168 -3.99 4.59 21.13
C GLN A 168 -3.28 3.23 21.28
N PHE A 169 -3.12 2.77 22.51
CA PHE A 169 -2.65 1.42 22.78
C PHE A 169 -3.75 0.40 22.55
N TYR A 170 -3.43 -0.68 21.87
CA TYR A 170 -4.31 -1.82 21.66
C TYR A 170 -3.82 -3.00 22.48
N GLU A 171 -4.75 -3.63 23.20
CA GLU A 171 -4.48 -4.89 23.90
C GLU A 171 -4.24 -6.03 22.91
N HIS A 172 -3.65 -7.11 23.40
CA HIS A 172 -3.45 -8.30 22.57
C HIS A 172 -4.80 -8.88 22.12
N GLY A 173 -4.93 -9.15 20.84
CA GLY A 173 -6.13 -9.72 20.24
C GLY A 173 -5.83 -10.51 18.97
N SER A 174 -6.82 -11.27 18.49
CA SER A 174 -6.76 -11.85 17.17
C SER A 174 -6.86 -10.75 16.10
N ILE A 175 -6.25 -10.97 14.92
CA ILE A 175 -6.33 -10.00 13.80
C ILE A 175 -7.81 -9.70 13.47
N SER A 176 -8.69 -10.71 13.50
CA SER A 176 -10.11 -10.55 13.23
C SER A 176 -10.86 -9.71 14.27
N SER A 177 -10.40 -9.68 15.53
CA SER A 177 -10.98 -8.83 16.57
C SER A 177 -10.44 -7.40 16.53
N LEU A 178 -9.19 -7.21 16.07
CA LEU A 178 -8.56 -5.90 16.00
C LEU A 178 -8.95 -5.10 14.75
N ARG A 179 -9.49 -5.76 13.71
CA ARG A 179 -9.98 -5.12 12.47
C ARG A 179 -11.46 -4.75 12.50
N LYS A 180 -12.16 -4.99 13.61
CA LYS A 180 -13.56 -4.58 13.84
C LYS A 180 -13.61 -3.17 14.43
#